data_f74778cd7317262a40ee437f3feb00a2
#
_entry.id   f74778cd7317262a40ee437f3feb00a2
#
_cell.length_a   1.000
_cell.length_b   1.000
_cell.length_c   1.000
_cell.angle_alpha   90.00
_cell.angle_beta   90.00
_cell.angle_gamma   90.00
#
_symmetry.space_group_name_H-M   'P 1'
#
loop_
_entity.id
_entity.type
_entity.pdbx_description
1 polymer ?
#
loop_
_entity_poly.entity_id
_entity_poly.type
_entity_poly.pdbx_seq_one_letter_code
_entity_poly.pdbx_strand_id
1 'polypeptide(L)'
;SSHNPIRREIASRSITKLLDDGRIHPGRIEEIVEEIEEQLDKEIQQLGENAILEIGVSNMNPELIKLVGKMRYRSSYSQNILDHSLEVAQICGVLASEVGLDSKLAKRAGLLHDIGKSVDHETEGNHIDIGADLVKKYHEPPEVIDAVESSHSDNPSSLYTVLVQASDAISA
;
A
#
# COMPACT_ATOMS: atom_id res chain seq x y z
N SER A 1 7.65 20.94 8.82
CA SER A 1 7.48 19.98 7.69
C SER A 1 7.22 18.61 8.26
N SER A 2 6.05 18.05 8.00
CA SER A 2 5.71 16.69 8.45
C SER A 2 6.37 15.67 7.51
N HIS A 3 7.05 14.66 8.06
CA HIS A 3 7.55 13.53 7.29
C HIS A 3 6.42 12.57 6.87
N ASN A 4 5.21 12.74 7.43
CA ASN A 4 4.02 11.94 7.12
C ASN A 4 3.32 12.50 5.86
N PRO A 5 3.27 11.74 4.75
CA PRO A 5 2.67 12.22 3.50
C PRO A 5 1.16 12.45 3.60
N ILE A 6 0.44 11.69 4.44
CA ILE A 6 -1.00 11.89 4.67
C ILE A 6 -1.24 13.24 5.38
N ARG A 7 -0.47 13.55 6.41
CA ARG A 7 -0.57 14.86 7.09
C ARG A 7 -0.23 16.03 6.16
N ARG A 8 0.73 15.85 5.25
CA ARG A 8 1.03 16.87 4.23
C ARG A 8 -0.13 17.08 3.28
N GLU A 9 -0.79 16.02 2.85
CA GLU A 9 -1.96 16.09 1.98
C GLU A 9 -3.13 16.80 2.68
N ILE A 10 -3.42 16.45 3.94
CA ILE A 10 -4.43 17.13 4.76
C ILE A 10 -4.12 18.62 4.87
N ALA A 11 -2.89 18.99 5.22
CA ALA A 11 -2.50 20.37 5.34
C ALA A 11 -2.63 21.15 4.02
N SER A 12 -2.20 20.56 2.90
CA SER A 12 -2.30 21.17 1.58
C SER A 12 -3.76 21.43 1.17
N ARG A 13 -4.62 20.42 1.29
CA ARG A 13 -6.05 20.53 0.96
C ARG A 13 -6.77 21.52 1.89
N SER A 14 -6.44 21.49 3.19
CA SER A 14 -7.03 22.42 4.17
C SER A 14 -6.65 23.86 3.90
N ILE A 15 -5.39 24.15 3.55
CA ILE A 15 -4.94 25.49 3.19
C ILE A 15 -5.67 25.98 1.93
N THR A 16 -5.75 25.17 0.90
CA THR A 16 -6.49 25.53 -0.34
C THR A 16 -7.94 25.88 -0.04
N LYS A 17 -8.62 25.03 0.74
CA LYS A 17 -10.03 25.24 1.10
C LYS A 17 -10.23 26.48 1.98
N LEU A 18 -9.31 26.77 2.91
CA LEU A 18 -9.34 27.97 3.74
C LEU A 18 -9.18 29.25 2.91
N LEU A 19 -8.30 29.22 1.92
CA LEU A 19 -8.09 30.36 1.02
C LEU A 19 -9.35 30.65 0.20
N ASP A 20 -10.02 29.61 -0.29
CA ASP A 20 -11.27 29.74 -1.06
C ASP A 20 -12.43 30.20 -0.16
N ASP A 21 -12.50 29.73 1.09
CA ASP A 21 -13.54 30.11 2.06
C ASP A 21 -13.36 31.55 2.59
N GLY A 22 -12.13 32.04 2.69
CA GLY A 22 -11.81 33.41 3.14
C GLY A 22 -12.00 33.67 4.63
N ARG A 23 -12.50 32.70 5.41
CA ARG A 23 -12.70 32.80 6.85
C ARG A 23 -11.60 32.10 7.62
N ILE A 24 -10.57 32.86 8.00
CA ILE A 24 -9.39 32.32 8.68
C ILE A 24 -9.48 32.66 10.18
N HIS A 25 -10.17 31.80 10.93
CA HIS A 25 -10.20 31.84 12.40
C HIS A 25 -10.10 30.42 12.97
N PRO A 26 -9.65 30.22 14.23
CA PRO A 26 -9.32 28.91 14.76
C PRO A 26 -10.44 27.87 14.61
N GLY A 27 -11.68 28.19 14.96
CA GLY A 27 -12.81 27.28 14.86
C GLY A 27 -13.07 26.83 13.40
N ARG A 28 -12.94 27.74 12.43
CA ARG A 28 -13.12 27.40 11.02
C ARG A 28 -11.98 26.53 10.48
N ILE A 29 -10.76 26.76 10.96
CA ILE A 29 -9.60 25.92 10.62
C ILE A 29 -9.82 24.50 11.09
N GLU A 30 -10.26 24.30 12.35
CA GLU A 30 -10.55 22.98 12.91
C GLU A 30 -11.61 22.25 12.13
N GLU A 31 -12.75 22.89 11.82
CA GLU A 31 -13.83 22.31 11.01
C GLU A 31 -13.35 21.85 9.63
N ILE A 32 -12.55 22.66 8.94
CA ILE A 32 -12.02 22.32 7.62
C ILE A 32 -11.03 21.15 7.68
N VAL A 33 -10.17 21.13 8.71
CA VAL A 33 -9.21 20.03 8.88
C VAL A 33 -9.95 18.72 9.13
N GLU A 34 -10.94 18.69 10.03
CA GLU A 34 -11.75 17.50 10.29
C GLU A 34 -12.48 17.01 9.04
N GLU A 35 -13.09 17.92 8.28
CA GLU A 35 -13.77 17.58 7.03
C GLU A 35 -12.81 16.98 5.99
N ILE A 36 -11.62 17.53 5.84
CA ILE A 36 -10.60 17.03 4.92
C ILE A 36 -10.06 15.67 5.39
N GLU A 37 -9.86 15.47 6.69
CA GLU A 37 -9.45 14.17 7.24
C GLU A 37 -10.48 13.08 6.93
N GLU A 38 -11.76 13.34 7.14
CA GLU A 38 -12.84 12.39 6.82
C GLU A 38 -12.93 12.08 5.32
N GLN A 39 -12.79 13.10 4.47
CA GLN A 39 -12.80 12.93 3.02
C GLN A 39 -11.61 12.08 2.56
N LEU A 40 -10.42 12.37 3.07
CA LEU A 40 -9.21 11.65 2.71
C LEU A 40 -9.25 10.20 3.19
N ASP A 41 -9.81 9.94 4.38
CA ASP A 41 -9.97 8.59 4.91
C ASP A 41 -10.85 7.72 4.00
N LYS A 42 -11.98 8.28 3.52
CA LYS A 42 -12.86 7.62 2.56
C LYS A 42 -12.18 7.38 1.20
N GLU A 43 -11.42 8.38 0.72
CA GLU A 43 -10.66 8.28 -0.53
C GLU A 43 -9.59 7.17 -0.44
N ILE A 44 -8.85 7.10 0.66
CA ILE A 44 -7.86 6.04 0.91
C ILE A 44 -8.50 4.66 0.89
N GLN A 45 -9.62 4.50 1.58
CA GLN A 45 -10.37 3.23 1.58
C GLN A 45 -10.79 2.85 0.16
N GLN A 46 -11.34 3.79 -0.60
CA GLN A 46 -11.77 3.54 -1.97
C GLN A 46 -10.61 3.19 -2.91
N LEU A 47 -9.45 3.83 -2.74
CA LEU A 47 -8.24 3.50 -3.50
C LEU A 47 -7.78 2.07 -3.25
N GLY A 48 -7.82 1.62 -1.98
CA GLY A 48 -7.51 0.25 -1.61
C GLY A 48 -8.49 -0.75 -2.22
N GLU A 49 -9.79 -0.49 -2.12
CA GLU A 49 -10.84 -1.33 -2.71
C GLU A 49 -10.72 -1.42 -4.23
N ASN A 50 -10.44 -0.33 -4.91
CA ASN A 50 -10.22 -0.32 -6.35
C ASN A 50 -9.01 -1.16 -6.75
N ALA A 51 -7.91 -1.08 -5.99
CA ALA A 51 -6.71 -1.88 -6.24
C ALA A 51 -6.99 -3.39 -6.12
N ILE A 52 -7.72 -3.79 -5.06
CA ILE A 52 -8.14 -5.19 -4.84
C ILE A 52 -9.01 -5.68 -6.00
N LEU A 53 -9.95 -4.85 -6.43
CA LEU A 53 -10.86 -5.18 -7.53
C LEU A 53 -10.11 -5.31 -8.86
N GLU A 54 -9.17 -4.40 -9.13
CA GLU A 54 -8.36 -4.38 -10.37
C GLU A 54 -7.58 -5.68 -10.56
N ILE A 55 -6.94 -6.19 -9.52
CA ILE A 55 -6.17 -7.44 -9.61
C ILE A 55 -7.01 -8.69 -9.40
N GLY A 56 -8.29 -8.55 -9.03
CA GLY A 56 -9.23 -9.67 -8.88
C GLY A 56 -8.98 -10.56 -7.67
N VAL A 57 -8.43 -10.01 -6.58
CA VAL A 57 -8.32 -10.71 -5.29
C VAL A 57 -9.50 -10.35 -4.38
N SER A 58 -9.80 -11.20 -3.42
CA SER A 58 -10.93 -11.04 -2.51
C SER A 58 -10.58 -11.48 -1.09
N ASN A 59 -11.49 -11.25 -0.14
CA ASN A 59 -11.34 -11.67 1.26
C ASN A 59 -10.07 -11.12 1.94
N MET A 60 -9.72 -9.87 1.65
CA MET A 60 -8.67 -9.16 2.38
C MET A 60 -9.27 -8.37 3.54
N ASN A 61 -8.57 -8.33 4.68
CA ASN A 61 -9.01 -7.56 5.83
C ASN A 61 -9.18 -6.07 5.46
N PRO A 62 -10.29 -5.39 5.85
CA PRO A 62 -10.54 -3.98 5.53
C PRO A 62 -9.42 -3.02 5.95
N GLU A 63 -8.77 -3.28 7.09
CA GLU A 63 -7.63 -2.46 7.56
C GLU A 63 -6.41 -2.63 6.66
N LEU A 64 -6.17 -3.83 6.14
CA LEU A 64 -5.10 -4.08 5.18
C LEU A 64 -5.41 -3.42 3.82
N ILE A 65 -6.66 -3.47 3.36
CA ILE A 65 -7.12 -2.75 2.16
C ILE A 65 -6.85 -1.25 2.29
N LYS A 66 -7.14 -0.66 3.46
CA LYS A 66 -6.85 0.74 3.73
C LYS A 66 -5.36 1.06 3.67
N LEU A 67 -4.51 0.16 4.19
CA LEU A 67 -3.05 0.30 4.07
C LEU A 67 -2.58 0.24 2.60
N VAL A 68 -3.19 -0.60 1.79
CA VAL A 68 -2.96 -0.61 0.32
C VAL A 68 -3.29 0.77 -0.27
N GLY A 69 -4.44 1.34 0.07
CA GLY A 69 -4.82 2.69 -0.36
C GLY A 69 -3.82 3.78 0.04
N LYS A 70 -3.24 3.67 1.24
CA LYS A 70 -2.21 4.62 1.73
C LYS A 70 -0.93 4.62 0.89
N MET A 71 -0.61 3.53 0.20
CA MET A 71 0.55 3.45 -0.69
C MET A 71 0.48 4.49 -1.82
N ARG A 72 -0.70 4.98 -2.18
CA ARG A 72 -0.90 6.04 -3.19
C ARG A 72 -0.19 7.35 -2.85
N TYR A 73 -0.04 7.65 -1.56
CA TYR A 73 0.56 8.90 -1.06
C TYR A 73 2.06 8.79 -0.79
N ARG A 74 2.67 7.69 -1.22
CA ARG A 74 4.10 7.45 -1.05
C ARG A 74 4.77 7.16 -2.39
N SER A 75 6.01 7.57 -2.51
CA SER A 75 6.84 7.27 -3.67
C SER A 75 8.21 6.75 -3.23
N SER A 76 8.78 5.86 -4.02
CA SER A 76 10.13 5.34 -3.88
C SER A 76 10.81 5.40 -5.24
N TYR A 77 12.03 5.94 -5.31
CA TYR A 77 12.77 6.11 -6.57
C TYR A 77 11.96 6.78 -7.68
N SER A 78 11.15 7.80 -7.34
CA SER A 78 10.25 8.54 -8.23
C SER A 78 9.02 7.77 -8.74
N GLN A 79 8.82 6.53 -8.32
CA GLN A 79 7.66 5.71 -8.66
C GLN A 79 6.62 5.73 -7.53
N ASN A 80 5.33 5.82 -7.86
CA ASN A 80 4.26 5.67 -6.89
C ASN A 80 4.21 4.22 -6.40
N ILE A 81 4.18 4.02 -5.07
CA ILE A 81 4.27 2.67 -4.49
C ILE A 81 3.02 1.84 -4.81
N LEU A 82 1.83 2.43 -4.87
CA LEU A 82 0.62 1.70 -5.23
C LEU A 82 0.66 1.25 -6.69
N ASP A 83 1.03 2.15 -7.61
CA ASP A 83 1.11 1.83 -9.04
C ASP A 83 2.15 0.72 -9.29
N HIS A 84 3.32 0.82 -8.65
CA HIS A 84 4.34 -0.22 -8.68
C HIS A 84 3.83 -1.57 -8.14
N SER A 85 3.17 -1.57 -6.98
CA SER A 85 2.64 -2.80 -6.38
C SER A 85 1.56 -3.46 -7.24
N LEU A 86 0.74 -2.67 -7.93
CA LEU A 86 -0.24 -3.19 -8.89
C LEU A 86 0.44 -3.82 -10.11
N GLU A 87 1.47 -3.19 -10.66
CA GLU A 87 2.24 -3.73 -11.77
C GLU A 87 2.95 -5.04 -11.37
N VAL A 88 3.62 -5.07 -10.22
CA VAL A 88 4.22 -6.28 -9.67
C VAL A 88 3.19 -7.39 -9.51
N ALA A 89 2.00 -7.08 -8.98
CA ALA A 89 0.91 -8.04 -8.83
C ALA A 89 0.47 -8.64 -10.18
N GLN A 90 0.32 -7.82 -11.21
CA GLN A 90 -0.08 -8.28 -12.54
C GLN A 90 0.99 -9.18 -13.16
N ILE A 91 2.27 -8.80 -13.09
CA ILE A 91 3.39 -9.60 -13.59
C ILE A 91 3.45 -10.94 -12.83
N CYS A 92 3.36 -10.92 -11.49
CA CYS A 92 3.29 -12.14 -10.68
C CYS A 92 2.18 -13.09 -11.13
N GLY A 93 1.01 -12.54 -11.40
CA GLY A 93 -0.14 -13.33 -11.85
C GLY A 93 0.09 -14.03 -13.20
N VAL A 94 0.73 -13.34 -14.14
CA VAL A 94 1.09 -13.91 -15.45
C VAL A 94 2.14 -15.00 -15.27
N LEU A 95 3.24 -14.71 -14.58
CA LEU A 95 4.31 -15.69 -14.34
C LEU A 95 3.81 -16.93 -13.61
N ALA A 96 2.95 -16.75 -12.57
CA ALA A 96 2.35 -17.87 -11.86
C ALA A 96 1.53 -18.78 -12.75
N SER A 97 0.73 -18.21 -13.65
CA SER A 97 -0.05 -18.98 -14.63
C SER A 97 0.84 -19.81 -15.56
N GLU A 98 1.95 -19.25 -16.04
CA GLU A 98 2.91 -19.94 -16.92
C GLU A 98 3.61 -21.12 -16.24
N VAL A 99 3.86 -21.04 -14.93
CA VAL A 99 4.53 -22.11 -14.18
C VAL A 99 3.55 -23.03 -13.42
N GLY A 100 2.23 -22.86 -13.62
CA GLY A 100 1.21 -23.71 -13.02
C GLY A 100 0.95 -23.45 -11.52
N LEU A 101 1.25 -22.23 -11.03
CA LEU A 101 0.92 -21.79 -9.68
C LEU A 101 -0.39 -21.00 -9.63
N ASP A 102 -0.92 -20.78 -8.44
CA ASP A 102 -2.13 -20.00 -8.22
C ASP A 102 -1.88 -18.50 -8.54
N SER A 103 -2.43 -18.05 -9.66
CA SER A 103 -2.29 -16.68 -10.15
C SER A 103 -2.88 -15.64 -9.18
N LYS A 104 -4.00 -15.94 -8.51
CA LYS A 104 -4.62 -15.01 -7.55
C LYS A 104 -3.76 -14.86 -6.29
N LEU A 105 -3.20 -15.95 -5.82
CA LEU A 105 -2.30 -15.95 -4.67
C LEU A 105 -1.00 -15.20 -4.99
N ALA A 106 -0.45 -15.39 -6.19
CA ALA A 106 0.73 -14.66 -6.66
C ALA A 106 0.46 -13.15 -6.78
N LYS A 107 -0.68 -12.75 -7.35
CA LYS A 107 -1.10 -11.35 -7.42
C LYS A 107 -1.23 -10.71 -6.03
N ARG A 108 -1.80 -11.45 -5.09
CA ARG A 108 -1.94 -11.01 -3.70
C ARG A 108 -0.58 -10.78 -3.03
N ALA A 109 0.36 -11.70 -3.24
CA ALA A 109 1.73 -11.57 -2.74
C ALA A 109 2.44 -10.37 -3.36
N GLY A 110 2.33 -10.19 -4.67
CA GLY A 110 2.91 -9.05 -5.40
C GLY A 110 2.35 -7.70 -4.93
N LEU A 111 1.04 -7.59 -4.72
CA LEU A 111 0.42 -6.38 -4.21
C LEU A 111 0.94 -5.99 -2.82
N LEU A 112 1.18 -6.99 -1.96
CA LEU A 112 1.50 -6.77 -0.55
C LEU A 112 3.00 -6.75 -0.25
N HIS A 113 3.88 -7.04 -1.22
CA HIS A 113 5.32 -7.19 -0.96
C HIS A 113 5.94 -5.95 -0.29
N ASP A 114 5.48 -4.78 -0.62
CA ASP A 114 5.94 -3.48 -0.13
C ASP A 114 4.98 -2.81 0.88
N ILE A 115 4.00 -3.55 1.43
CA ILE A 115 2.96 -2.99 2.31
C ILE A 115 3.52 -2.27 3.54
N GLY A 116 4.68 -2.67 4.02
CA GLY A 116 5.35 -2.01 5.14
C GLY A 116 5.74 -0.55 4.86
N LYS A 117 5.84 -0.16 3.59
CA LYS A 117 6.06 1.24 3.19
C LYS A 117 4.83 2.13 3.39
N SER A 118 3.64 1.55 3.64
CA SER A 118 2.40 2.29 3.89
C SER A 118 2.32 2.93 5.27
N VAL A 119 3.10 2.47 6.23
CA VAL A 119 3.15 3.02 7.60
C VAL A 119 4.23 4.08 7.74
N ASP A 120 4.10 4.89 8.80
CA ASP A 120 5.00 6.03 9.02
C ASP A 120 6.41 5.62 9.45
N HIS A 121 7.40 6.45 9.11
CA HIS A 121 8.80 6.27 9.54
C HIS A 121 9.01 6.36 11.07
N GLU A 122 7.99 6.75 11.83
CA GLU A 122 8.01 6.73 13.29
C GLU A 122 7.85 5.31 13.86
N THR A 123 7.45 4.34 13.04
CA THR A 123 7.36 2.93 13.41
C THR A 123 8.77 2.33 13.39
N GLU A 124 9.21 1.76 14.52
CA GLU A 124 10.51 1.06 14.61
C GLU A 124 10.52 -0.18 13.70
N GLY A 125 11.64 -0.39 13.03
CA GLY A 125 11.84 -1.51 12.12
C GLY A 125 12.02 -1.09 10.67
N ASN A 126 12.47 -2.02 9.84
CA ASN A 126 12.51 -1.81 8.40
C ASN A 126 11.14 -2.16 7.78
N HIS A 127 10.90 -1.70 6.56
CA HIS A 127 9.61 -1.90 5.89
C HIS A 127 9.27 -3.38 5.64
N ILE A 128 10.27 -4.27 5.58
CA ILE A 128 10.07 -5.71 5.40
C ILE A 128 9.50 -6.32 6.67
N ASP A 129 10.12 -6.05 7.82
CA ASP A 129 9.66 -6.56 9.12
C ASP A 129 8.27 -6.02 9.45
N ILE A 130 8.04 -4.73 9.23
CA ILE A 130 6.74 -4.09 9.40
C ILE A 130 5.69 -4.73 8.49
N GLY A 131 6.03 -4.94 7.21
CA GLY A 131 5.15 -5.59 6.24
C GLY A 131 4.79 -7.02 6.64
N ALA A 132 5.78 -7.80 7.08
CA ALA A 132 5.59 -9.16 7.57
C ALA A 132 4.66 -9.20 8.78
N ASP A 133 4.85 -8.31 9.75
CA ASP A 133 3.98 -8.21 10.93
C ASP A 133 2.55 -7.84 10.56
N LEU A 134 2.35 -6.94 9.59
CA LEU A 134 1.04 -6.54 9.10
C LEU A 134 0.31 -7.71 8.42
N VAL A 135 0.95 -8.42 7.50
CA VAL A 135 0.31 -9.54 6.79
C VAL A 135 0.00 -10.71 7.73
N LYS A 136 0.83 -10.95 8.75
CA LYS A 136 0.55 -11.90 9.83
C LYS A 136 -0.64 -11.47 10.68
N LYS A 137 -0.65 -10.21 11.12
CA LYS A 137 -1.72 -9.63 11.95
C LYS A 137 -3.08 -9.74 11.28
N TYR A 138 -3.14 -9.54 9.96
CA TYR A 138 -4.38 -9.57 9.20
C TYR A 138 -4.66 -10.92 8.53
N HIS A 139 -3.99 -11.99 8.97
CA HIS A 139 -4.24 -13.38 8.62
C HIS A 139 -4.14 -13.67 7.11
N GLU A 140 -3.14 -13.10 6.45
CA GLU A 140 -2.83 -13.43 5.06
C GLU A 140 -2.35 -14.90 4.93
N PRO A 141 -2.52 -15.53 3.74
CA PRO A 141 -2.03 -16.88 3.49
C PRO A 141 -0.52 -17.03 3.74
N PRO A 142 -0.05 -18.23 4.17
CA PRO A 142 1.38 -18.47 4.46
C PRO A 142 2.30 -18.13 3.29
N GLU A 143 1.89 -18.38 2.05
CA GLU A 143 2.65 -18.06 0.84
C GLU A 143 2.84 -16.55 0.65
N VAL A 144 1.82 -15.75 1.01
CA VAL A 144 1.89 -14.29 0.98
C VAL A 144 2.80 -13.78 2.09
N ILE A 145 2.68 -14.33 3.30
CA ILE A 145 3.54 -13.97 4.44
C ILE A 145 5.00 -14.24 4.09
N ASP A 146 5.31 -15.43 3.57
CA ASP A 146 6.67 -15.79 3.14
C ASP A 146 7.22 -14.85 2.07
N ALA A 147 6.41 -14.53 1.06
CA ALA A 147 6.80 -13.62 -0.01
C ALA A 147 7.11 -12.20 0.50
N VAL A 148 6.36 -11.69 1.49
CA VAL A 148 6.61 -10.38 2.09
C VAL A 148 7.87 -10.39 2.95
N GLU A 149 8.03 -11.42 3.81
CA GLU A 149 9.22 -11.58 4.67
C GLU A 149 10.51 -11.73 3.89
N SER A 150 10.46 -12.45 2.77
CA SER A 150 11.63 -12.85 1.99
C SER A 150 11.77 -12.07 0.68
N SER A 151 11.03 -10.96 0.51
CA SER A 151 11.00 -10.18 -0.74
C SER A 151 12.38 -9.71 -1.21
N HIS A 152 13.32 -9.50 -0.30
CA HIS A 152 14.70 -9.11 -0.59
C HIS A 152 15.75 -10.12 -0.12
N SER A 153 15.35 -11.38 0.14
CA SER A 153 16.26 -12.44 0.56
C SER A 153 17.05 -13.00 -0.62
N ASP A 154 18.34 -13.23 -0.43
CA ASP A 154 19.18 -13.94 -1.42
C ASP A 154 18.81 -15.42 -1.56
N ASN A 155 18.08 -15.97 -0.60
CA ASN A 155 17.66 -17.37 -0.57
C ASN A 155 16.15 -17.48 -0.37
N PRO A 156 15.35 -17.27 -1.42
CA PRO A 156 13.88 -17.36 -1.34
C PRO A 156 13.46 -18.79 -0.99
N SER A 157 12.52 -18.91 -0.05
CA SER A 157 12.05 -20.21 0.47
C SER A 157 10.92 -20.82 -0.37
N SER A 158 10.23 -20.01 -1.20
CA SER A 158 9.11 -20.46 -2.01
C SER A 158 9.17 -19.94 -3.44
N LEU A 159 8.47 -20.64 -4.34
CA LEU A 159 8.33 -20.17 -5.72
C LEU A 159 7.54 -18.86 -5.82
N TYR A 160 6.58 -18.61 -4.92
CA TYR A 160 5.87 -17.33 -4.86
C TYR A 160 6.81 -16.18 -4.54
N THR A 161 7.75 -16.36 -3.61
CA THR A 161 8.77 -15.37 -3.30
C THR A 161 9.67 -15.10 -4.52
N VAL A 162 10.08 -16.14 -5.24
CA VAL A 162 10.87 -16.00 -6.49
C VAL A 162 10.10 -15.18 -7.53
N LEU A 163 8.80 -15.47 -7.71
CA LEU A 163 7.95 -14.72 -8.66
C LEU A 163 7.83 -13.25 -8.26
N VAL A 164 7.66 -12.95 -6.97
CA VAL A 164 7.58 -11.57 -6.47
C VAL A 164 8.90 -10.83 -6.73
N GLN A 165 10.04 -11.43 -6.39
CA GLN A 165 11.36 -10.83 -6.64
C GLN A 165 11.60 -10.56 -8.13
N ALA A 166 11.27 -11.52 -8.99
CA ALA A 166 11.41 -11.36 -10.43
C ALA A 166 10.50 -10.24 -10.97
N SER A 167 9.25 -10.19 -10.49
CA SER A 167 8.27 -9.19 -10.91
C SER A 167 8.65 -7.78 -10.45
N ASP A 168 9.15 -7.65 -9.22
CA ASP A 168 9.67 -6.40 -8.66
C ASP A 168 10.85 -5.88 -9.51
N ALA A 169 11.79 -6.75 -9.84
CA ALA A 169 12.94 -6.40 -10.68
C ALA A 169 12.55 -6.00 -12.12
N ILE A 170 11.43 -6.52 -12.64
CA ILE A 170 10.93 -6.16 -13.98
C ILE A 170 10.21 -4.80 -13.96
N SER A 171 9.52 -4.49 -12.86
CA SER A 171 8.74 -3.26 -12.69
C SER A 171 9.60 -2.05 -12.25
N ALA A 172 10.85 -2.25 -11.88
CA ALA A 172 11.75 -1.23 -11.35
C ALA A 172 12.29 -0.23 -12.40
#